data_7961c5afc5257905897a353dbadff016
#
_entry.id   7961c5afc5257905897a353dbadff016
#
_cell.length_a   1.000
_cell.length_b   1.000
_cell.length_c   1.000
_cell.angle_alpha   90.00
_cell.angle_beta   90.00
_cell.angle_gamma   90.00
#
_symmetry.space_group_name_H-M   'P 1'
#
loop_
_entity.id
_entity.type
_entity.pdbx_description
1 polymer ?
#
loop_
_entity_poly.entity_id
_entity_poly.type
_entity_poly.pdbx_seq_one_letter_code
_entity_poly.pdbx_strand_id
1 'polypeptide(L)'
;MESFDYAYKVSKNKLCYNGNVFSVEDYNDIVSNYDVDSVMLGRGLLRNPNLVNEIKGGEKISKETLRQFHDKLYGDFAAEMSADKHLLNKMIEMWNYLSYATTDPHKTAKMIRKSQSTFKYEKAVEQIFNEYVV
;
A
#
# COMPACT_ATOMS: atom_id res chain seq x y z
N MET A 1 -0.80 -1.58 -20.42
CA MET A 1 -1.78 -2.51 -20.98
C MET A 1 -1.35 -3.08 -22.31
N GLU A 2 -0.99 -2.27 -23.32
CA GLU A 2 -0.62 -2.73 -24.68
C GLU A 2 0.45 -3.84 -24.71
N SER A 3 1.51 -3.72 -23.89
CA SER A 3 2.57 -4.74 -23.83
C SER A 3 2.07 -6.07 -23.27
N PHE A 4 1.16 -6.04 -22.30
CA PHE A 4 0.56 -7.26 -21.76
C PHE A 4 -0.42 -7.89 -22.74
N ASP A 5 -1.23 -7.08 -23.45
CA ASP A 5 -2.11 -7.55 -24.53
C ASP A 5 -1.36 -8.35 -25.59
N TYR A 6 -0.20 -7.82 -26.02
CA TYR A 6 0.64 -8.51 -26.99
C TYR A 6 1.16 -9.83 -26.43
N ALA A 7 1.72 -9.81 -25.22
CA ALA A 7 2.25 -11.01 -24.57
C ALA A 7 1.16 -12.07 -24.38
N TYR A 8 -0.02 -11.66 -23.97
CA TYR A 8 -1.18 -12.55 -23.80
C TYR A 8 -1.59 -13.24 -25.11
N LYS A 9 -1.60 -12.50 -26.23
CA LYS A 9 -1.98 -13.04 -27.55
C LYS A 9 -0.96 -14.04 -28.11
N VAL A 10 0.32 -13.87 -27.83
CA VAL A 10 1.40 -14.67 -28.44
C VAL A 10 1.96 -15.75 -27.51
N SER A 11 1.74 -15.67 -26.22
CA SER A 11 2.27 -16.63 -25.25
C SER A 11 1.54 -17.97 -25.37
N LYS A 12 2.35 -19.03 -25.29
CA LYS A 12 1.88 -20.43 -25.19
C LYS A 12 1.94 -20.95 -23.75
N ASN A 13 2.41 -20.12 -22.83
CA ASN A 13 2.56 -20.47 -21.42
C ASN A 13 1.47 -19.79 -20.58
N LYS A 14 1.21 -20.34 -19.40
CA LYS A 14 0.40 -19.66 -18.38
C LYS A 14 1.05 -18.33 -18.01
N LEU A 15 0.24 -17.28 -17.84
CA LEU A 15 0.72 -15.94 -17.53
C LEU A 15 0.28 -15.51 -16.14
N CYS A 16 1.19 -14.80 -15.47
CA CYS A 16 0.90 -14.00 -14.29
C CYS A 16 0.82 -12.53 -14.71
N TYR A 17 -0.30 -11.88 -14.43
CA TYR A 17 -0.41 -10.44 -14.64
C TYR A 17 0.36 -9.69 -13.55
N ASN A 18 1.23 -8.77 -13.95
CA ASN A 18 1.91 -7.84 -13.06
C ASN A 18 1.76 -6.41 -13.57
N GLY A 19 0.95 -5.63 -12.88
CA GLY A 19 0.68 -4.23 -13.23
C GLY A 19 0.09 -3.48 -12.04
N ASN A 20 -0.51 -2.33 -12.32
CA ASN A 20 -1.14 -1.49 -11.30
C ASN A 20 -2.52 -2.05 -10.92
N VAL A 21 -2.56 -2.83 -9.84
CA VAL A 21 -3.80 -3.30 -9.23
C VAL A 21 -3.86 -2.68 -7.83
N PHE A 22 -4.69 -1.67 -7.65
CA PHE A 22 -4.83 -0.90 -6.41
C PHE A 22 -6.18 -1.09 -5.73
N SER A 23 -7.15 -1.67 -6.43
CA SER A 23 -8.51 -1.87 -5.96
C SER A 23 -9.06 -3.23 -6.39
N VAL A 24 -10.20 -3.61 -5.81
CA VAL A 24 -10.98 -4.78 -6.23
C VAL A 24 -11.44 -4.63 -7.68
N GLU A 25 -11.83 -3.42 -8.07
CA GLU A 25 -12.26 -3.11 -9.44
C GLU A 25 -11.14 -3.34 -10.44
N ASP A 26 -9.91 -2.87 -10.15
CA ASP A 26 -8.74 -3.12 -11.01
C ASP A 26 -8.48 -4.62 -11.19
N TYR A 27 -8.59 -5.40 -10.11
CA TYR A 27 -8.46 -6.85 -10.17
C TYR A 27 -9.54 -7.49 -11.04
N ASN A 28 -10.81 -7.10 -10.84
CA ASN A 28 -11.92 -7.62 -11.60
C ASN A 28 -11.79 -7.31 -13.09
N ASP A 29 -11.32 -6.12 -13.44
CA ASP A 29 -11.03 -5.75 -14.83
C ASP A 29 -10.00 -6.68 -15.47
N ILE A 30 -8.92 -6.99 -14.77
CA ILE A 30 -7.89 -7.89 -15.28
C ILE A 30 -8.45 -9.30 -15.52
N VAL A 31 -9.10 -9.89 -14.52
CA VAL A 31 -9.60 -11.28 -14.64
C VAL A 31 -10.80 -11.40 -15.58
N SER A 32 -11.51 -10.30 -15.86
CA SER A 32 -12.59 -10.27 -16.84
C SER A 32 -12.09 -10.18 -18.28
N ASN A 33 -10.93 -9.54 -18.50
CA ASN A 33 -10.35 -9.33 -19.83
C ASN A 33 -9.32 -10.38 -20.22
N TYR A 34 -8.69 -11.05 -19.22
CA TYR A 34 -7.62 -12.01 -19.46
C TYR A 34 -7.83 -13.28 -18.63
N ASP A 35 -7.66 -14.42 -19.28
CA ASP A 35 -7.57 -15.72 -18.62
C ASP A 35 -6.12 -15.92 -18.10
N VAL A 36 -5.79 -15.27 -17.01
CA VAL A 36 -4.48 -15.37 -16.37
C VAL A 36 -4.50 -16.36 -15.22
N ASP A 37 -3.40 -17.07 -15.03
CA ASP A 37 -3.25 -18.06 -13.97
C ASP A 37 -3.14 -17.42 -12.58
N SER A 38 -2.55 -16.23 -12.52
CA SER A 38 -2.36 -15.47 -11.29
C SER A 38 -2.21 -13.97 -11.56
N VAL A 39 -2.40 -13.19 -10.51
CA VAL A 39 -2.16 -11.73 -10.50
C VAL A 39 -1.17 -11.41 -9.40
N MET A 40 -0.08 -10.73 -9.74
CA MET A 40 0.91 -10.24 -8.79
C MET A 40 0.50 -8.87 -8.26
N LEU A 41 0.44 -8.75 -6.94
CA LEU A 41 0.19 -7.50 -6.25
C LEU A 41 1.49 -6.99 -5.61
N GLY A 42 1.87 -5.76 -5.92
CA GLY A 42 3.02 -5.09 -5.33
C GLY A 42 2.58 -3.82 -4.60
N ARG A 43 2.67 -2.68 -5.27
CA ARG A 43 2.33 -1.37 -4.71
C ARG A 43 0.90 -1.26 -4.17
N GLY A 44 -0.03 -2.07 -4.69
CA GLY A 44 -1.39 -2.14 -4.20
C GLY A 44 -1.47 -2.57 -2.74
N LEU A 45 -0.64 -3.53 -2.31
CA LEU A 45 -0.58 -3.98 -0.91
C LEU A 45 0.06 -2.94 0.01
N LEU A 46 0.93 -2.07 -0.52
CA LEU A 46 1.48 -0.96 0.25
C LEU A 46 0.45 0.16 0.47
N ARG A 47 -0.47 0.35 -0.49
CA ARG A 47 -1.60 1.30 -0.34
C ARG A 47 -2.71 0.76 0.52
N ASN A 48 -3.00 -0.54 0.39
CA ASN A 48 -4.04 -1.24 1.14
C ASN A 48 -3.55 -2.63 1.54
N PRO A 49 -3.04 -2.80 2.74
CA PRO A 49 -2.57 -4.12 3.22
C PRO A 49 -3.66 -5.20 3.25
N ASN A 50 -4.93 -4.81 3.23
CA ASN A 50 -6.08 -5.70 3.25
C ASN A 50 -6.60 -6.06 1.84
N LEU A 51 -5.96 -5.58 0.77
CA LEU A 51 -6.47 -5.70 -0.61
C LEU A 51 -6.79 -7.14 -1.01
N VAL A 52 -5.95 -8.11 -0.64
CA VAL A 52 -6.21 -9.52 -0.96
C VAL A 52 -7.48 -10.03 -0.29
N ASN A 53 -7.73 -9.64 0.95
CA ASN A 53 -8.94 -10.01 1.68
C ASN A 53 -10.19 -9.40 1.02
N GLU A 54 -10.10 -8.13 0.62
CA GLU A 54 -11.18 -7.43 -0.10
C GLU A 54 -11.48 -8.07 -1.46
N ILE A 55 -10.45 -8.45 -2.22
CA ILE A 55 -10.60 -9.19 -3.49
C ILE A 55 -11.33 -10.52 -3.28
N LYS A 56 -11.10 -11.19 -2.17
CA LYS A 56 -11.78 -12.43 -1.80
C LYS A 56 -13.20 -12.23 -1.21
N GLY A 57 -13.71 -11.02 -1.25
CA GLY A 57 -15.05 -10.67 -0.75
C GLY A 57 -15.10 -10.35 0.74
N GLY A 58 -13.96 -10.12 1.38
CA GLY A 58 -13.87 -9.65 2.76
C GLY A 58 -14.22 -8.17 2.91
N GLU A 59 -14.32 -7.73 4.16
CA GLU A 59 -14.62 -6.34 4.49
C GLU A 59 -13.44 -5.41 4.14
N LYS A 60 -13.74 -4.12 3.96
CA LYS A 60 -12.73 -3.08 3.79
C LYS A 60 -11.83 -2.99 5.02
N ILE A 61 -10.60 -2.52 4.79
CA ILE A 61 -9.64 -2.34 5.89
C ILE A 61 -10.22 -1.43 6.98
N SER A 62 -10.15 -1.88 8.23
CA SER A 62 -10.53 -1.05 9.37
C SER A 62 -9.37 -0.13 9.78
N LYS A 63 -9.71 0.94 10.49
CA LYS A 63 -8.74 1.86 11.08
C LYS A 63 -7.77 1.13 12.01
N GLU A 64 -8.28 0.21 12.82
CA GLU A 64 -7.51 -0.61 13.74
C GLU A 64 -6.51 -1.50 13.01
N THR A 65 -6.95 -2.16 11.95
CA THR A 65 -6.08 -3.03 11.13
C THR A 65 -4.98 -2.22 10.45
N LEU A 66 -5.32 -1.05 9.90
CA LEU A 66 -4.34 -0.15 9.30
C LEU A 66 -3.33 0.35 10.34
N ARG A 67 -3.79 0.68 11.55
CA ARG A 67 -2.91 1.12 12.64
C ARG A 67 -1.97 0.01 13.09
N GLN A 68 -2.47 -1.20 13.27
CA GLN A 68 -1.66 -2.37 13.63
C GLN A 68 -0.59 -2.66 12.57
N PHE A 69 -0.96 -2.56 11.29
CA PHE A 69 0.01 -2.72 10.19
C PHE A 69 1.11 -1.66 10.25
N HIS A 70 0.73 -0.39 10.40
CA HIS A 70 1.68 0.72 10.53
C HIS A 70 2.62 0.51 11.71
N ASP A 71 2.08 0.22 12.90
CA ASP A 71 2.86 0.11 14.12
C ASP A 71 3.82 -1.09 14.07
N LYS A 72 3.39 -2.20 13.48
CA LYS A 72 4.27 -3.35 13.25
C LYS A 72 5.40 -3.00 12.28
N LEU A 73 5.07 -2.36 11.16
CA LEU A 73 6.07 -1.94 10.16
C LEU A 73 7.11 -0.98 10.77
N TYR A 74 6.64 0.00 11.52
CA TYR A 74 7.49 0.95 12.23
C TYR A 74 8.41 0.26 13.25
N GLY A 75 7.86 -0.64 14.04
CA GLY A 75 8.62 -1.41 15.04
C GLY A 75 9.67 -2.34 14.40
N ASP A 76 9.32 -3.03 13.33
CA ASP A 76 10.22 -3.92 12.60
C ASP A 76 11.39 -3.12 11.99
N PHE A 77 11.11 -1.99 11.35
CA PHE A 77 12.18 -1.12 10.83
C PHE A 77 13.03 -0.49 11.93
N ALA A 78 12.44 -0.09 13.06
CA ALA A 78 13.18 0.44 14.19
C ALA A 78 14.16 -0.58 14.78
N ALA A 79 13.81 -1.85 14.78
CA ALA A 79 14.67 -2.93 15.23
C ALA A 79 15.86 -3.21 14.29
N GLU A 80 15.67 -3.00 12.98
CA GLU A 80 16.67 -3.27 11.95
C GLU A 80 17.60 -2.08 11.67
N MET A 81 17.13 -0.86 11.90
CA MET A 81 17.83 0.35 11.50
C MET A 81 18.68 0.92 12.62
N SER A 82 19.95 1.24 12.29
CA SER A 82 20.95 1.71 13.25
C SER A 82 20.80 3.16 13.68
N ALA A 83 19.98 3.96 12.98
CA ALA A 83 19.79 5.38 13.26
C ALA A 83 18.37 5.87 12.94
N ASP A 84 17.86 6.78 13.76
CA ASP A 84 16.53 7.39 13.60
C ASP A 84 16.32 8.03 12.22
N LYS A 85 17.35 8.63 11.65
CA LYS A 85 17.28 9.22 10.31
C LYS A 85 16.94 8.19 9.23
N HIS A 86 17.51 7.00 9.30
CA HIS A 86 17.24 5.93 8.34
C HIS A 86 15.82 5.39 8.52
N LEU A 87 15.39 5.23 9.77
CA LEU A 87 14.02 4.85 10.10
C LEU A 87 13.01 5.85 9.54
N LEU A 88 13.22 7.15 9.77
CA LEU A 88 12.34 8.21 9.28
C LEU A 88 12.27 8.22 7.74
N ASN A 89 13.41 8.11 7.06
CA ASN A 89 13.44 8.06 5.60
C ASN A 89 12.65 6.86 5.07
N LYS A 90 12.78 5.70 5.72
CA LYS A 90 12.05 4.50 5.34
C LYS A 90 10.54 4.66 5.56
N MET A 91 10.14 5.25 6.66
CA MET A 91 8.72 5.51 6.92
C MET A 91 8.13 6.58 5.98
N ILE A 92 8.89 7.60 5.62
CA ILE A 92 8.49 8.58 4.59
C ILE A 92 8.23 7.87 3.25
N GLU A 93 9.12 6.95 2.86
CA GLU A 93 8.94 6.12 1.66
C GLU A 93 7.65 5.30 1.74
N MET A 94 7.38 4.65 2.87
CA MET A 94 6.16 3.86 3.06
C MET A 94 4.90 4.73 3.01
N TRP A 95 4.92 5.91 3.60
CA TRP A 95 3.80 6.84 3.58
C TRP A 95 3.47 7.42 2.20
N ASN A 96 4.37 7.35 1.24
CA ASN A 96 4.02 7.64 -0.16
C ASN A 96 2.96 6.67 -0.70
N TYR A 97 2.81 5.51 -0.09
CA TYR A 97 1.78 4.52 -0.40
C TYR A 97 0.65 4.52 0.64
N LEU A 98 0.97 4.42 1.93
CA LEU A 98 -0.01 4.34 3.02
C LEU A 98 -0.96 5.55 3.06
N SER A 99 -0.51 6.72 2.64
CA SER A 99 -1.34 7.93 2.58
C SER A 99 -2.60 7.74 1.75
N TYR A 100 -2.61 6.84 0.76
CA TYR A 100 -3.80 6.53 -0.04
C TYR A 100 -4.92 5.84 0.73
N ALA A 101 -4.63 5.30 1.91
CA ALA A 101 -5.65 4.79 2.83
C ALA A 101 -6.29 5.89 3.70
N THR A 102 -5.89 7.14 3.54
CA THR A 102 -6.41 8.30 4.27
C THR A 102 -7.37 9.13 3.42
N THR A 103 -8.16 9.98 4.08
CA THR A 103 -9.13 10.87 3.40
C THR A 103 -8.48 11.99 2.60
N ASP A 104 -7.20 12.33 2.89
CA ASP A 104 -6.41 13.32 2.14
C ASP A 104 -4.97 12.82 1.99
N PRO A 105 -4.69 12.01 0.95
CA PRO A 105 -3.36 11.42 0.72
C PRO A 105 -2.24 12.44 0.59
N HIS A 106 -2.50 13.56 -0.08
CA HIS A 106 -1.49 14.59 -0.31
C HIS A 106 -1.08 15.29 0.99
N LYS A 107 -2.07 15.64 1.80
CA LYS A 107 -1.85 16.33 3.08
C LYS A 107 -1.14 15.43 4.07
N THR A 108 -1.58 14.19 4.22
CA THR A 108 -0.98 13.23 5.16
C THR A 108 0.45 12.86 4.78
N ALA A 109 0.74 12.62 3.49
CA ALA A 109 2.11 12.42 3.02
C ALA A 109 3.01 13.64 3.30
N LYS A 110 2.47 14.86 3.14
CA LYS A 110 3.20 16.10 3.44
C LYS A 110 3.48 16.25 4.94
N MET A 111 2.53 15.90 5.81
CA MET A 111 2.72 15.92 7.27
C MET A 111 3.88 15.02 7.68
N ILE A 112 3.94 13.81 7.14
CA ILE A 112 5.02 12.85 7.40
C ILE A 112 6.37 13.37 6.89
N ARG A 113 6.44 13.89 5.67
CA ARG A 113 7.68 14.45 5.12
C ARG A 113 8.25 15.61 5.93
N LYS A 114 7.39 16.38 6.59
CA LYS A 114 7.81 17.49 7.46
C LYS A 114 8.29 17.06 8.83
N SER A 115 8.07 15.80 9.21
CA SER A 115 8.52 15.25 10.48
C SER A 115 10.03 15.01 10.43
N GLN A 116 10.80 15.72 11.25
CA GLN A 116 12.27 15.67 11.24
C GLN A 116 12.86 14.92 12.44
N SER A 117 12.01 14.31 13.26
CA SER A 117 12.40 13.50 14.41
C SER A 117 11.37 12.39 14.64
N THR A 118 11.77 11.31 15.32
CA THR A 118 10.85 10.23 15.68
C THR A 118 9.69 10.73 16.52
N PHE A 119 9.94 11.63 17.45
CA PHE A 119 8.90 12.25 18.27
C PHE A 119 7.85 13.02 17.42
N LYS A 120 8.31 13.85 16.47
CA LYS A 120 7.41 14.58 15.57
C LYS A 120 6.69 13.64 14.62
N TYR A 121 7.36 12.59 14.16
CA TYR A 121 6.76 11.55 13.32
C TYR A 121 5.60 10.86 14.05
N GLU A 122 5.82 10.38 15.26
CA GLU A 122 4.81 9.70 16.06
C GLU A 122 3.59 10.59 16.33
N LYS A 123 3.82 11.89 16.60
CA LYS A 123 2.73 12.86 16.73
C LYS A 123 1.96 13.07 15.43
N ALA A 124 2.65 13.16 14.30
CA ALA A 124 2.02 13.28 12.99
C ALA A 124 1.16 12.05 12.66
N VAL A 125 1.68 10.86 12.95
CA VAL A 125 0.94 9.58 12.79
C VAL A 125 -0.32 9.58 13.65
N GLU A 126 -0.21 9.96 14.92
CA GLU A 126 -1.36 10.02 15.84
C GLU A 126 -2.44 10.98 15.29
N GLN A 127 -2.04 12.15 14.84
CA GLN A 127 -2.96 13.11 14.24
C GLN A 127 -3.61 12.55 12.96
N ILE A 128 -2.83 11.89 12.10
CA ILE A 128 -3.36 11.30 10.86
C ILE A 128 -4.41 10.24 11.18
N PHE A 129 -4.14 9.35 12.10
CA PHE A 129 -5.12 8.31 12.48
C PHE A 129 -6.36 8.88 13.15
N ASN A 130 -6.26 9.99 13.87
CA ASN A 130 -7.41 10.62 14.50
C ASN A 130 -8.28 11.42 13.53
N GLU A 131 -7.67 12.13 12.58
CA GLU A 131 -8.36 13.11 11.74
C GLU A 131 -8.59 12.65 10.29
N TYR A 132 -7.74 11.76 9.76
CA TYR A 132 -7.72 11.42 8.33
C TYR A 132 -7.96 9.94 8.02
N VAL A 133 -8.16 9.10 9.01
CA VAL A 133 -8.52 7.68 8.83
C VAL A 133 -9.92 7.44 9.38
N VAL A 134 -10.75 6.93 8.51
CA VAL A 134 -12.16 6.62 8.85
C VAL A 134 -12.26 5.30 9.59
#